data_19023bb8dc3ba059b8b7bd210d71e1cf
#
_entry.id   19023bb8dc3ba059b8b7bd210d71e1cf
#
_cell.length_a   1.000
_cell.length_b   1.000
_cell.length_c   1.000
_cell.angle_alpha   90.00
_cell.angle_beta   90.00
_cell.angle_gamma   90.00
#
_symmetry.space_group_name_H-M   'P 1'
#
loop_
_entity.id
_entity.type
_entity.pdbx_description
1 polymer ?
#
loop_
_entity_poly.entity_id
_entity_poly.type
_entity_poly.pdbx_seq_one_letter_code
_entity_poly.pdbx_strand_id
1 'polypeptide(L)'
;MNRRRKIGIALGIIVIITTGCIWHMVSSRQKEVKVFTATLAFPGSEMEADNYMEDKIAELTGARAEVTWLDGQNPSDLVKSMIVSGEYPDFIQGSDATKELLDAGAFIPLEDYLDDYPNLKNYMTDEQWESYRKEDGHIYFIPSYGVIRGHDTKVMKSGEAFWIQKRVLEWAGYPKLQTIDDYFDLICDYRKEHPKTDGEDTIGFEILCDDWRYFCLENPPMFLAGYPNDGCAVIDRKTQTAKVYDTIPEAKQYYKKLSSIYEQGVIDPETFMLSYDQYIEKIKQGNVLGMVDQYWEIQSAQNSLYANGKEEYTYVPFPITASEDIKPDYNCIEYNLQTGEGIGISTSCQDVEGALQFLNDLLSDEVMKLRYWGEEGRDYEVGENGVFYRTKEQRDNWDNDDYLKQNSCTYEYFPTYEGMLPDGINTVLPREQPGEYYASLSAYDKKVLDAYGYQIWSDFLGEERKGDPWYPIYPSAEDWGMDTEYGKAKEDMKLLKKEWLPKLIMTSPDEFDAAWDHYVDMYNSTINVKAYEKQLDIEIQNRMKNRIK
;
A
#
# COMPACT_ATOMS: atom_id res chain seq x y z
N MET A 1 -58.44 -59.98 -17.44
CA MET A 1 -57.21 -59.46 -16.74
C MET A 1 -56.28 -58.96 -17.82
N ASN A 2 -56.14 -57.67 -18.11
CA ASN A 2 -55.01 -57.15 -18.87
C ASN A 2 -55.16 -55.76 -19.49
N ARG A 3 -56.36 -55.15 -19.43
CA ARG A 3 -56.52 -53.79 -20.00
C ARG A 3 -56.20 -52.69 -18.95
N ARG A 4 -56.46 -52.94 -17.65
CA ARG A 4 -56.16 -51.96 -16.57
C ARG A 4 -54.68 -51.88 -16.16
N ARG A 5 -53.92 -53.00 -16.32
CA ARG A 5 -52.50 -53.04 -16.06
C ARG A 5 -51.69 -52.30 -17.13
N LYS A 6 -52.11 -52.30 -18.41
CA LYS A 6 -51.43 -51.60 -19.49
C LYS A 6 -51.64 -50.09 -19.44
N ILE A 7 -52.75 -49.61 -18.91
CA ILE A 7 -53.02 -48.16 -18.74
C ILE A 7 -52.23 -47.62 -17.55
N GLY A 8 -52.02 -48.37 -16.45
CA GLY A 8 -51.23 -47.98 -15.31
C GLY A 8 -49.71 -47.87 -15.62
N ILE A 9 -49.22 -48.75 -16.46
CA ILE A 9 -47.80 -48.73 -16.90
C ILE A 9 -47.55 -47.57 -17.88
N ALA A 10 -48.49 -47.28 -18.79
CA ALA A 10 -48.37 -46.14 -19.72
C ALA A 10 -48.45 -44.79 -19.01
N LEU A 11 -49.32 -44.63 -17.98
CA LEU A 11 -49.38 -43.43 -17.14
C LEU A 11 -48.15 -43.24 -16.25
N GLY A 12 -47.58 -44.32 -15.70
CA GLY A 12 -46.35 -44.28 -14.90
C GLY A 12 -45.11 -43.86 -15.72
N ILE A 13 -45.02 -44.33 -16.97
CA ILE A 13 -43.91 -43.97 -17.87
C ILE A 13 -44.05 -42.53 -18.36
N ILE A 14 -45.25 -42.03 -18.62
CA ILE A 14 -45.48 -40.63 -19.01
C ILE A 14 -45.17 -39.67 -17.86
N VAL A 15 -45.50 -40.01 -16.60
CA VAL A 15 -45.15 -39.19 -15.43
C VAL A 15 -43.65 -39.17 -15.18
N ILE A 16 -42.94 -40.30 -15.35
CA ILE A 16 -41.49 -40.36 -15.19
C ILE A 16 -40.76 -39.59 -16.31
N ILE A 17 -41.25 -39.65 -17.55
CA ILE A 17 -40.69 -38.90 -18.68
C ILE A 17 -40.96 -37.40 -18.54
N THR A 18 -42.15 -36.98 -18.08
CA THR A 18 -42.45 -35.56 -17.87
C THR A 18 -41.71 -34.97 -16.67
N THR A 19 -41.55 -35.69 -15.56
CA THR A 19 -40.72 -35.25 -14.43
C THR A 19 -39.25 -35.27 -14.79
N GLY A 20 -38.73 -36.25 -15.53
CA GLY A 20 -37.36 -36.26 -16.05
C GLY A 20 -37.10 -35.12 -17.04
N CYS A 21 -38.04 -34.81 -17.94
CA CYS A 21 -37.91 -33.65 -18.86
C CYS A 21 -38.02 -32.32 -18.13
N ILE A 22 -38.90 -32.20 -17.11
CA ILE A 22 -38.97 -30.98 -16.29
C ILE A 22 -37.72 -30.83 -15.44
N TRP A 23 -37.17 -31.92 -14.88
CA TRP A 23 -35.91 -31.89 -14.12
C TRP A 23 -34.72 -31.58 -15.04
N HIS A 24 -34.68 -32.09 -16.26
CA HIS A 24 -33.68 -31.78 -17.25
C HIS A 24 -33.83 -30.35 -17.80
N MET A 25 -35.06 -29.81 -17.93
CA MET A 25 -35.31 -28.41 -18.30
C MET A 25 -35.04 -27.43 -17.15
N VAL A 26 -35.14 -27.85 -15.89
CA VAL A 26 -34.78 -27.03 -14.71
C VAL A 26 -33.30 -27.09 -14.45
N SER A 27 -32.60 -28.22 -14.74
CA SER A 27 -31.13 -28.31 -14.61
C SER A 27 -30.37 -27.75 -15.81
N SER A 28 -30.99 -27.42 -16.94
CA SER A 28 -30.34 -26.91 -18.14
C SER A 28 -30.50 -25.40 -18.40
N ARG A 29 -31.00 -24.64 -17.44
CA ARG A 29 -30.74 -23.20 -17.42
C ARG A 29 -29.48 -22.95 -16.62
N GLN A 30 -28.32 -23.35 -17.13
CA GLN A 30 -27.12 -22.58 -16.82
C GLN A 30 -27.43 -21.14 -17.25
N LYS A 31 -27.54 -20.23 -16.29
CA LYS A 31 -27.57 -18.81 -16.60
C LYS A 31 -26.34 -18.55 -17.46
N GLU A 32 -26.52 -18.03 -18.63
CA GLU A 32 -25.42 -17.59 -19.49
C GLU A 32 -24.61 -16.59 -18.68
N VAL A 33 -23.33 -16.90 -18.42
CA VAL A 33 -22.44 -16.02 -17.69
C VAL A 33 -22.18 -14.80 -18.56
N LYS A 34 -22.49 -13.62 -18.04
CA LYS A 34 -22.17 -12.36 -18.72
C LYS A 34 -20.64 -12.16 -18.72
N VAL A 35 -20.11 -11.74 -19.84
CA VAL A 35 -18.68 -11.43 -19.99
C VAL A 35 -18.52 -9.94 -20.20
N PHE A 36 -17.78 -9.28 -19.31
CA PHE A 36 -17.38 -7.89 -19.43
C PHE A 36 -15.91 -7.82 -19.80
N THR A 37 -15.54 -6.82 -20.57
CA THR A 37 -14.14 -6.52 -20.88
C THR A 37 -13.58 -5.49 -19.91
N ALA A 38 -12.33 -5.65 -19.49
CA ALA A 38 -11.64 -4.71 -18.60
C ALA A 38 -10.23 -4.40 -19.08
N THR A 39 -9.81 -3.16 -18.94
CA THR A 39 -8.39 -2.77 -19.10
C THR A 39 -7.92 -2.11 -17.81
N LEU A 40 -6.87 -2.69 -17.23
CA LEU A 40 -6.23 -2.22 -16.01
C LEU A 40 -4.83 -1.72 -16.37
N ALA A 41 -4.57 -0.42 -16.18
CA ALA A 41 -3.27 0.20 -16.49
C ALA A 41 -2.24 -0.06 -15.37
N PHE A 42 -2.19 -1.31 -14.93
CA PHE A 42 -1.22 -1.88 -13.99
C PHE A 42 -0.58 -3.13 -14.57
N PRO A 43 0.67 -3.44 -14.21
CA PRO A 43 1.22 -4.77 -14.46
C PRO A 43 0.42 -5.82 -13.68
N GLY A 44 0.11 -6.94 -14.30
CA GLY A 44 -0.61 -8.04 -13.67
C GLY A 44 -0.25 -9.39 -14.26
N SER A 45 -0.80 -10.45 -13.70
CA SER A 45 -0.57 -11.81 -14.14
C SER A 45 -1.78 -12.34 -14.90
N GLU A 46 -1.56 -12.94 -16.05
CA GLU A 46 -2.59 -13.72 -16.74
C GLU A 46 -2.88 -15.00 -15.95
N MET A 47 -4.17 -15.31 -15.79
CA MET A 47 -4.64 -16.55 -15.20
C MET A 47 -4.86 -17.61 -16.29
N GLU A 48 -4.91 -18.88 -15.88
CA GLU A 48 -5.27 -19.96 -16.79
C GLU A 48 -6.74 -19.85 -17.22
N ALA A 49 -7.04 -20.24 -18.45
CA ALA A 49 -8.39 -20.09 -19.01
C ALA A 49 -9.47 -20.89 -18.29
N ASP A 50 -9.08 -21.94 -17.55
CA ASP A 50 -9.92 -22.79 -16.69
C ASP A 50 -9.67 -22.52 -15.20
N ASN A 51 -9.49 -21.25 -14.84
CA ASN A 51 -9.23 -20.82 -13.47
C ASN A 51 -10.42 -21.15 -12.55
N TYR A 52 -10.14 -21.96 -11.53
CA TYR A 52 -11.14 -22.44 -10.58
C TYR A 52 -11.88 -21.31 -9.85
N MET A 53 -11.14 -20.29 -9.41
CA MET A 53 -11.71 -19.21 -8.59
C MET A 53 -12.59 -18.27 -9.42
N GLU A 54 -12.15 -17.94 -10.64
CA GLU A 54 -12.96 -17.12 -11.55
C GLU A 54 -14.25 -17.83 -11.96
N ASP A 55 -14.20 -19.15 -12.18
CA ASP A 55 -15.40 -19.94 -12.46
C ASP A 55 -16.37 -19.95 -11.29
N LYS A 56 -15.86 -20.09 -10.04
CA LYS A 56 -16.70 -20.01 -8.83
C LYS A 56 -17.33 -18.63 -8.65
N ILE A 57 -16.58 -17.57 -8.86
CA ILE A 57 -17.12 -16.20 -8.80
C ILE A 57 -18.18 -16.01 -9.89
N ALA A 58 -17.93 -16.49 -11.10
CA ALA A 58 -18.89 -16.41 -12.19
C ALA A 58 -20.18 -17.22 -11.92
N GLU A 59 -20.09 -18.38 -11.25
CA GLU A 59 -21.27 -19.15 -10.79
C GLU A 59 -22.11 -18.34 -9.78
N LEU A 60 -21.46 -17.63 -8.86
CA LEU A 60 -22.14 -16.86 -7.81
C LEU A 60 -22.75 -15.56 -8.35
N THR A 61 -21.99 -14.82 -9.17
CA THR A 61 -22.38 -13.49 -9.65
C THR A 61 -23.16 -13.53 -10.97
N GLY A 62 -23.03 -14.61 -11.74
CA GLY A 62 -23.56 -14.71 -13.11
C GLY A 62 -22.77 -13.89 -14.12
N ALA A 63 -21.57 -13.39 -13.77
CA ALA A 63 -20.72 -12.57 -14.63
C ALA A 63 -19.22 -12.85 -14.38
N ARG A 64 -18.40 -12.49 -15.36
CA ARG A 64 -16.94 -12.45 -15.27
C ARG A 64 -16.39 -11.24 -16.02
N ALA A 65 -15.17 -10.84 -15.75
CA ALA A 65 -14.43 -9.84 -16.52
C ALA A 65 -13.23 -10.51 -17.20
N GLU A 66 -13.05 -10.25 -18.49
CA GLU A 66 -11.82 -10.54 -19.23
C GLU A 66 -10.90 -9.34 -19.08
N VAL A 67 -9.78 -9.52 -18.38
CA VAL A 67 -8.87 -8.45 -17.98
C VAL A 67 -7.68 -8.37 -18.93
N THR A 68 -7.42 -7.17 -19.46
CA THR A 68 -6.18 -6.82 -20.16
C THR A 68 -5.30 -5.99 -19.24
N TRP A 69 -4.07 -6.44 -19.03
CA TRP A 69 -3.06 -5.79 -18.21
C TRP A 69 -2.15 -4.87 -19.02
N LEU A 70 -1.49 -3.94 -18.29
CA LEU A 70 -0.41 -3.13 -18.87
C LEU A 70 0.80 -4.03 -19.16
N ASP A 71 1.23 -4.08 -20.43
CA ASP A 71 2.36 -4.89 -20.88
C ASP A 71 3.39 -4.04 -21.63
N GLY A 72 4.54 -3.82 -21.00
CA GLY A 72 5.72 -3.19 -21.63
C GLY A 72 5.55 -1.74 -22.09
N GLN A 73 4.46 -1.06 -21.75
CA GLN A 73 4.16 0.34 -22.09
C GLN A 73 3.81 1.13 -20.82
N ASN A 74 3.81 2.46 -20.91
CA ASN A 74 3.33 3.28 -19.80
C ASN A 74 1.79 3.48 -19.85
N PRO A 75 1.12 3.81 -18.73
CA PRO A 75 -0.33 4.04 -18.68
C PRO A 75 -0.84 5.05 -19.71
N SER A 76 -0.15 6.17 -19.90
CA SER A 76 -0.51 7.21 -20.87
C SER A 76 -0.54 6.71 -22.31
N ASP A 77 0.39 5.86 -22.73
CA ASP A 77 0.42 5.33 -24.09
C ASP A 77 -0.73 4.34 -24.34
N LEU A 78 -1.04 3.50 -23.35
CA LEU A 78 -2.20 2.61 -23.41
C LEU A 78 -3.50 3.41 -23.53
N VAL A 79 -3.70 4.40 -22.67
CA VAL A 79 -4.90 5.25 -22.63
C VAL A 79 -5.07 6.08 -23.89
N LYS A 80 -4.01 6.68 -24.42
CA LYS A 80 -4.05 7.43 -25.69
C LYS A 80 -4.57 6.60 -26.84
N SER A 81 -4.21 5.33 -26.92
CA SER A 81 -4.70 4.45 -27.98
C SER A 81 -6.23 4.25 -27.92
N MET A 82 -6.79 4.10 -26.72
CA MET A 82 -8.23 4.01 -26.49
C MET A 82 -8.94 5.33 -26.81
N ILE A 83 -8.40 6.46 -26.37
CA ILE A 83 -8.96 7.78 -26.64
C ILE A 83 -9.00 8.08 -28.15
N VAL A 84 -7.93 7.74 -28.88
CA VAL A 84 -7.87 7.97 -30.34
C VAL A 84 -8.85 7.09 -31.10
N SER A 85 -9.05 5.84 -30.69
CA SER A 85 -10.02 4.94 -31.31
C SER A 85 -11.47 5.29 -30.96
N GLY A 86 -11.69 5.86 -29.78
CA GLY A 86 -13.03 6.06 -29.21
C GLY A 86 -13.73 4.76 -28.81
N GLU A 87 -12.99 3.64 -28.77
CA GLU A 87 -13.46 2.33 -28.36
C GLU A 87 -12.88 2.01 -26.99
N TYR A 88 -13.75 1.79 -26.02
CA TYR A 88 -13.40 1.53 -24.61
C TYR A 88 -13.90 0.14 -24.19
N PRO A 89 -13.14 -0.60 -23.35
CA PRO A 89 -13.68 -1.77 -22.67
C PRO A 89 -14.80 -1.36 -21.67
N ASP A 90 -15.55 -2.33 -21.14
CA ASP A 90 -16.64 -2.04 -20.21
C ASP A 90 -16.13 -1.40 -18.91
N PHE A 91 -14.99 -1.90 -18.38
CA PHE A 91 -14.32 -1.37 -17.20
C PHE A 91 -12.94 -0.81 -17.55
N ILE A 92 -12.59 0.33 -16.95
CA ILE A 92 -11.25 0.92 -17.10
C ILE A 92 -10.73 1.38 -15.74
N GLN A 93 -9.49 0.99 -15.43
CA GLN A 93 -8.67 1.59 -14.38
C GLN A 93 -7.42 2.20 -15.04
N GLY A 94 -7.34 3.52 -15.06
CA GLY A 94 -6.36 4.27 -15.85
C GLY A 94 -5.02 4.51 -15.14
N SER A 95 -4.89 4.17 -13.85
CA SER A 95 -3.72 4.53 -13.04
C SER A 95 -3.40 6.04 -13.20
N ASP A 96 -2.14 6.42 -13.31
CA ASP A 96 -1.71 7.81 -13.50
C ASP A 96 -2.34 8.53 -14.73
N ALA A 97 -2.84 7.76 -15.71
CA ALA A 97 -3.50 8.30 -16.91
C ALA A 97 -5.03 8.43 -16.77
N THR A 98 -5.60 8.22 -15.57
CA THR A 98 -7.04 8.32 -15.32
C THR A 98 -7.60 9.70 -15.70
N LYS A 99 -6.84 10.77 -15.44
CA LYS A 99 -7.25 12.13 -15.81
C LYS A 99 -7.42 12.31 -17.33
N GLU A 100 -6.56 11.71 -18.14
CA GLU A 100 -6.66 11.79 -19.61
C GLU A 100 -7.97 11.15 -20.12
N LEU A 101 -8.38 10.02 -19.54
CA LEU A 101 -9.66 9.35 -19.83
C LEU A 101 -10.86 10.18 -19.39
N LEU A 102 -10.78 10.80 -18.20
CA LEU A 102 -11.84 11.67 -17.69
C LEU A 102 -12.04 12.87 -18.58
N ASP A 103 -10.95 13.56 -18.96
CA ASP A 103 -10.97 14.72 -19.85
C ASP A 103 -11.51 14.34 -21.26
N ALA A 104 -11.31 13.09 -21.70
CA ALA A 104 -11.86 12.57 -22.96
C ALA A 104 -13.33 12.11 -22.87
N GLY A 105 -13.95 12.16 -21.68
CA GLY A 105 -15.35 11.74 -21.46
C GLY A 105 -15.55 10.23 -21.60
N ALA A 106 -14.56 9.44 -21.19
CA ALA A 106 -14.61 7.97 -21.32
C ALA A 106 -15.55 7.28 -20.34
N PHE A 107 -15.95 7.93 -19.23
CA PHE A 107 -16.68 7.32 -18.13
C PHE A 107 -18.13 7.80 -18.01
N ILE A 108 -18.99 6.95 -17.47
CA ILE A 108 -20.36 7.33 -17.09
C ILE A 108 -20.39 7.83 -15.65
N PRO A 109 -21.28 8.79 -15.30
CA PRO A 109 -21.56 9.16 -13.91
C PRO A 109 -22.22 8.01 -13.15
N LEU A 110 -21.84 7.79 -11.90
CA LEU A 110 -22.27 6.63 -11.10
C LEU A 110 -23.26 6.99 -9.99
N GLU A 111 -23.33 8.24 -9.54
CA GLU A 111 -24.11 8.65 -8.36
C GLU A 111 -25.59 8.29 -8.41
N ASP A 112 -26.22 8.32 -9.58
CA ASP A 112 -27.64 7.99 -9.73
C ASP A 112 -27.94 6.49 -9.60
N TYR A 113 -26.91 5.64 -9.68
CA TYR A 113 -27.05 4.19 -9.62
C TYR A 113 -26.72 3.60 -8.23
N LEU A 114 -25.82 4.25 -7.46
CA LEU A 114 -25.25 3.65 -6.25
C LEU A 114 -26.29 3.18 -5.23
N ASP A 115 -27.43 3.86 -5.11
CA ASP A 115 -28.47 3.51 -4.14
C ASP A 115 -29.15 2.17 -4.43
N ASP A 116 -29.13 1.71 -5.68
CA ASP A 116 -29.72 0.43 -6.11
C ASP A 116 -28.78 -0.77 -5.87
N TYR A 117 -27.49 -0.52 -5.52
CA TYR A 117 -26.45 -1.53 -5.32
C TYR A 117 -25.88 -1.48 -3.90
N PRO A 118 -26.49 -2.22 -2.95
CA PRO A 118 -26.24 -2.03 -1.52
C PRO A 118 -24.79 -2.29 -1.08
N ASN A 119 -24.06 -3.23 -1.70
CA ASN A 119 -22.67 -3.47 -1.34
C ASN A 119 -21.76 -2.33 -1.84
N LEU A 120 -22.03 -1.79 -3.03
CA LEU A 120 -21.36 -0.59 -3.54
C LEU A 120 -21.70 0.63 -2.68
N LYS A 121 -22.98 0.86 -2.38
CA LYS A 121 -23.39 2.00 -1.54
C LYS A 121 -22.73 1.98 -0.18
N ASN A 122 -22.66 0.81 0.47
CA ASN A 122 -22.07 0.62 1.80
C ASN A 122 -20.56 0.37 1.76
N TYR A 123 -19.96 0.38 0.59
CA TYR A 123 -18.51 0.20 0.41
C TYR A 123 -17.73 1.34 1.06
N MET A 124 -18.23 2.54 0.91
CA MET A 124 -17.70 3.76 1.52
C MET A 124 -18.77 4.51 2.30
N THR A 125 -18.36 5.37 3.22
CA THR A 125 -19.25 6.36 3.87
C THR A 125 -19.70 7.42 2.85
N ASP A 126 -20.78 8.13 3.17
CA ASP A 126 -21.26 9.24 2.32
C ASP A 126 -20.19 10.32 2.13
N GLU A 127 -19.36 10.60 3.18
CA GLU A 127 -18.23 11.54 3.08
C GLU A 127 -17.15 11.05 2.13
N GLN A 128 -16.84 9.75 2.17
CA GLN A 128 -15.86 9.15 1.27
C GLN A 128 -16.37 9.19 -0.18
N TRP A 129 -17.64 8.86 -0.43
CA TRP A 129 -18.25 9.01 -1.74
C TRP A 129 -18.22 10.46 -2.24
N GLU A 130 -18.51 11.43 -1.37
CA GLU A 130 -18.47 12.86 -1.72
C GLU A 130 -17.04 13.31 -2.08
N SER A 131 -15.99 12.71 -1.47
CA SER A 131 -14.61 13.01 -1.83
C SER A 131 -14.22 12.56 -3.25
N TYR A 132 -14.94 11.61 -3.83
CA TYR A 132 -14.79 11.17 -5.22
C TYR A 132 -15.53 12.06 -6.22
N ARG A 133 -16.39 12.98 -5.75
CA ARG A 133 -17.10 13.91 -6.62
C ARG A 133 -16.13 14.89 -7.27
N LYS A 134 -16.16 14.94 -8.60
CA LYS A 134 -15.32 15.83 -9.40
C LYS A 134 -15.91 17.25 -9.45
N GLU A 135 -15.16 18.19 -10.00
CA GLU A 135 -15.56 19.61 -10.11
C GLU A 135 -16.86 19.81 -10.90
N ASP A 136 -17.17 18.93 -11.85
CA ASP A 136 -18.40 18.93 -12.63
C ASP A 136 -19.63 18.41 -11.86
N GLY A 137 -19.43 17.94 -10.64
CA GLY A 137 -20.48 17.46 -9.74
C GLY A 137 -20.77 15.95 -9.85
N HIS A 138 -19.97 15.18 -10.59
CA HIS A 138 -20.19 13.76 -10.84
C HIS A 138 -19.16 12.85 -10.14
N ILE A 139 -19.56 11.60 -9.87
CA ILE A 139 -18.70 10.52 -9.37
C ILE A 139 -18.51 9.52 -10.51
N TYR A 140 -17.27 9.27 -10.92
CA TYR A 140 -16.94 8.40 -12.05
C TYR A 140 -16.25 7.10 -11.68
N PHE A 141 -15.68 7.03 -10.47
CA PHE A 141 -14.82 5.93 -10.06
C PHE A 141 -15.28 5.30 -8.77
N ILE A 142 -15.03 3.99 -8.69
CA ILE A 142 -15.11 3.19 -7.46
C ILE A 142 -13.67 2.85 -7.09
N PRO A 143 -13.20 3.13 -5.85
CA PRO A 143 -11.82 2.82 -5.46
C PRO A 143 -11.51 1.34 -5.65
N SER A 144 -10.29 1.07 -6.11
CA SER A 144 -9.78 -0.29 -6.25
C SER A 144 -9.04 -0.76 -5.00
N TYR A 145 -8.66 0.16 -4.11
CA TYR A 145 -7.91 -0.10 -2.86
C TYR A 145 -8.05 1.07 -1.88
N GLY A 146 -7.52 0.92 -0.68
CA GLY A 146 -7.50 1.98 0.34
C GLY A 146 -8.76 2.08 1.20
N VAL A 147 -9.78 1.26 0.95
CA VAL A 147 -10.96 1.16 1.83
C VAL A 147 -10.67 0.16 2.95
N ILE A 148 -10.71 0.62 4.20
CA ILE A 148 -10.43 -0.21 5.37
C ILE A 148 -11.73 -0.39 6.16
N ARG A 149 -12.09 -1.65 6.45
CA ARG A 149 -13.21 -2.01 7.34
C ARG A 149 -12.71 -2.45 8.71
N GLY A 150 -13.35 -1.95 9.75
CA GLY A 150 -12.98 -2.23 11.14
C GLY A 150 -11.73 -1.46 11.55
N HIS A 151 -10.58 -2.08 11.42
CA HIS A 151 -9.26 -1.49 11.67
C HIS A 151 -8.24 -1.99 10.66
N ASP A 152 -7.11 -1.28 10.56
CA ASP A 152 -6.01 -1.70 9.69
C ASP A 152 -5.33 -2.96 10.28
N THR A 153 -5.20 -4.00 9.47
CA THR A 153 -4.68 -5.31 9.89
C THR A 153 -3.28 -5.60 9.35
N LYS A 154 -2.63 -4.63 8.73
CA LYS A 154 -1.32 -4.80 8.09
C LYS A 154 -0.26 -5.27 9.07
N VAL A 155 0.27 -6.45 8.83
CA VAL A 155 1.33 -7.09 9.63
C VAL A 155 2.69 -6.40 9.47
N MET A 156 2.88 -5.70 8.36
CA MET A 156 4.01 -4.84 8.06
C MET A 156 3.46 -3.53 7.50
N LYS A 157 3.74 -2.42 8.16
CA LYS A 157 3.37 -1.11 7.64
C LYS A 157 4.26 -0.75 6.44
N SER A 158 3.64 -0.21 5.41
CA SER A 158 4.34 0.22 4.19
C SER A 158 5.09 1.54 4.36
N GLY A 159 4.80 2.28 5.44
CA GLY A 159 5.37 3.59 5.71
C GLY A 159 6.88 3.59 5.96
N GLU A 160 7.41 4.81 6.03
CA GLU A 160 8.84 5.07 6.26
C GLU A 160 9.22 4.82 7.72
N ALA A 161 10.38 4.17 7.93
CA ALA A 161 10.91 3.88 9.25
C ALA A 161 12.44 3.81 9.24
N PHE A 162 13.06 3.77 10.42
CA PHE A 162 14.45 3.41 10.60
C PHE A 162 14.58 1.89 10.59
N TRP A 163 15.15 1.33 9.54
CA TRP A 163 15.34 -0.10 9.36
C TRP A 163 16.71 -0.54 9.85
N ILE A 164 16.79 -1.69 10.53
CA ILE A 164 18.06 -2.28 10.97
C ILE A 164 18.04 -3.80 10.74
N GLN A 165 19.20 -4.37 10.35
CA GLN A 165 19.30 -5.80 10.12
C GLN A 165 19.08 -6.62 11.39
N LYS A 166 18.35 -7.73 11.26
CA LYS A 166 18.04 -8.64 12.37
C LYS A 166 19.27 -9.18 13.08
N ARG A 167 20.34 -9.51 12.33
CA ARG A 167 21.61 -9.98 12.91
C ARG A 167 22.28 -8.98 13.84
N VAL A 168 22.11 -7.67 13.58
CA VAL A 168 22.64 -6.61 14.46
C VAL A 168 21.91 -6.63 15.79
N LEU A 169 20.58 -6.79 15.76
CA LEU A 169 19.77 -6.92 16.96
C LEU A 169 20.12 -8.18 17.76
N GLU A 170 20.28 -9.32 17.08
CA GLU A 170 20.67 -10.57 17.69
C GLU A 170 22.04 -10.49 18.37
N TRP A 171 23.05 -9.92 17.69
CA TRP A 171 24.38 -9.71 18.24
C TRP A 171 24.35 -8.90 19.54
N ALA A 172 23.50 -7.88 19.60
CA ALA A 172 23.36 -7.02 20.78
C ALA A 172 22.39 -7.58 21.84
N GLY A 173 21.80 -8.76 21.64
CA GLY A 173 20.85 -9.37 22.57
C GLY A 173 19.47 -8.71 22.56
N TYR A 174 19.05 -8.19 21.43
CA TYR A 174 17.74 -7.59 21.18
C TYR A 174 17.46 -6.34 22.03
N PRO A 175 18.28 -5.29 21.92
CA PRO A 175 18.12 -4.09 22.72
C PRO A 175 16.85 -3.32 22.31
N LYS A 176 16.31 -2.54 23.26
CA LYS A 176 15.31 -1.54 22.95
C LYS A 176 15.98 -0.33 22.32
N LEU A 177 15.58 0.04 21.11
CA LEU A 177 16.05 1.23 20.40
C LEU A 177 14.95 2.29 20.42
N GLN A 178 15.24 3.48 20.92
CA GLN A 178 14.29 4.59 21.03
C GLN A 178 14.80 5.87 20.37
N THR A 179 16.11 6.13 20.51
CA THR A 179 16.69 7.39 20.08
C THR A 179 17.62 7.22 18.89
N ILE A 180 17.86 8.32 18.20
CA ILE A 180 18.85 8.38 17.10
C ILE A 180 20.23 7.93 17.56
N ASP A 181 20.61 8.21 18.82
CA ASP A 181 21.88 7.77 19.38
C ASP A 181 21.88 6.25 19.60
N ASP A 182 20.84 5.67 20.18
CA ASP A 182 20.73 4.20 20.34
C ASP A 182 20.90 3.49 18.99
N TYR A 183 20.24 4.00 17.95
CA TYR A 183 20.24 3.39 16.62
C TYR A 183 21.63 3.44 15.97
N PHE A 184 22.25 4.62 15.91
CA PHE A 184 23.53 4.76 15.22
C PHE A 184 24.69 4.22 16.03
N ASP A 185 24.67 4.31 17.35
CA ASP A 185 25.73 3.75 18.21
C ASP A 185 25.76 2.22 18.08
N LEU A 186 24.60 1.57 18.04
CA LEU A 186 24.49 0.13 17.79
C LEU A 186 25.07 -0.27 16.41
N ILE A 187 24.75 0.46 15.35
CA ILE A 187 25.29 0.22 14.01
C ILE A 187 26.81 0.41 13.98
N CYS A 188 27.31 1.47 14.60
CA CYS A 188 28.76 1.76 14.66
C CYS A 188 29.52 0.66 15.41
N ASP A 189 29.01 0.22 16.55
CA ASP A 189 29.63 -0.83 17.36
C ASP A 189 29.63 -2.18 16.62
N TYR A 190 28.50 -2.56 16.01
CA TYR A 190 28.45 -3.78 15.20
C TYR A 190 29.44 -3.74 14.04
N ARG A 191 29.45 -2.65 13.26
CA ARG A 191 30.34 -2.50 12.11
C ARG A 191 31.81 -2.54 12.51
N LYS A 192 32.18 -1.99 13.66
CA LYS A 192 33.55 -2.00 14.18
C LYS A 192 34.04 -3.42 14.45
N GLU A 193 33.18 -4.31 14.96
CA GLU A 193 33.49 -5.72 15.19
C GLU A 193 33.34 -6.56 13.92
N HIS A 194 32.47 -6.15 12.99
CA HIS A 194 32.15 -6.85 11.75
C HIS A 194 32.41 -5.95 10.52
N PRO A 195 33.68 -5.56 10.25
CA PRO A 195 33.99 -4.63 9.17
C PRO A 195 33.78 -5.21 7.76
N LYS A 196 33.57 -6.51 7.66
CA LYS A 196 33.30 -7.23 6.41
C LYS A 196 32.06 -8.11 6.56
N THR A 197 31.25 -8.15 5.49
CA THR A 197 30.11 -9.04 5.30
C THR A 197 30.33 -9.83 4.01
N ASP A 198 30.41 -11.15 4.08
CA ASP A 198 30.63 -12.06 2.93
C ASP A 198 31.87 -11.66 2.07
N GLY A 199 32.86 -11.01 2.67
CA GLY A 199 34.10 -10.58 2.01
C GLY A 199 34.09 -9.13 1.54
N GLU A 200 32.95 -8.50 1.41
CA GLU A 200 32.77 -7.09 1.04
C GLU A 200 32.77 -6.17 2.29
N ASP A 201 32.95 -4.88 2.09
CA ASP A 201 32.90 -3.91 3.18
C ASP A 201 31.49 -3.79 3.75
N THR A 202 31.39 -3.84 5.09
CA THR A 202 30.11 -3.60 5.78
C THR A 202 29.77 -2.12 5.74
N ILE A 203 28.64 -1.77 5.13
CA ILE A 203 28.08 -0.43 5.11
C ILE A 203 27.20 -0.27 6.34
N GLY A 204 27.50 0.70 7.21
CA GLY A 204 26.70 0.92 8.42
C GLY A 204 25.34 1.51 8.11
N PHE A 205 25.31 2.53 7.27
CA PHE A 205 24.08 3.23 6.90
C PHE A 205 24.10 3.67 5.44
N GLU A 206 23.03 3.38 4.72
CA GLU A 206 22.85 3.76 3.32
C GLU A 206 21.71 4.77 3.20
N ILE A 207 21.84 5.74 2.28
CA ILE A 207 20.87 6.80 2.06
C ILE A 207 20.50 6.83 0.58
N LEU A 208 19.23 6.66 0.25
CA LEU A 208 18.75 6.83 -1.11
C LEU A 208 18.46 8.30 -1.42
N CYS A 209 19.10 8.82 -2.47
CA CYS A 209 18.97 10.21 -2.90
C CYS A 209 18.56 10.35 -4.38
N ASP A 210 18.07 9.27 -5.00
CA ASP A 210 17.75 9.21 -6.42
C ASP A 210 16.38 9.83 -6.72
N ASP A 211 16.39 10.86 -7.56
CA ASP A 211 15.22 11.57 -8.09
C ASP A 211 14.19 11.99 -7.02
N TRP A 212 12.96 11.51 -7.12
CA TRP A 212 11.85 11.80 -6.19
C TRP A 212 12.02 11.09 -4.83
N ARG A 213 12.83 10.04 -4.76
CA ARG A 213 13.13 9.26 -3.55
C ARG A 213 14.01 10.01 -2.54
N TYR A 214 14.30 11.27 -2.81
CA TYR A 214 15.07 12.13 -1.92
C TYR A 214 14.46 12.27 -0.52
N PHE A 215 13.20 11.89 -0.36
CA PHE A 215 12.48 11.83 0.92
C PHE A 215 13.21 10.97 1.97
N CYS A 216 13.91 9.92 1.57
CA CYS A 216 14.71 9.08 2.48
C CYS A 216 15.75 9.85 3.27
N LEU A 217 16.25 10.98 2.73
CA LEU A 217 17.18 11.87 3.40
C LEU A 217 16.48 13.02 4.14
N GLU A 218 15.41 13.57 3.59
CA GLU A 218 14.82 14.80 4.11
C GLU A 218 13.70 14.59 5.14
N ASN A 219 13.00 13.44 5.15
CA ASN A 219 11.89 13.18 6.07
C ASN A 219 12.31 12.82 7.53
N PRO A 220 13.45 12.16 7.80
CA PRO A 220 13.78 11.73 9.16
C PRO A 220 13.65 12.79 10.26
N PRO A 221 13.99 14.08 10.06
CA PRO A 221 13.76 15.10 11.07
C PRO A 221 12.33 15.21 11.58
N MET A 222 11.34 14.99 10.72
CA MET A 222 9.93 14.99 11.07
C MET A 222 9.60 13.84 12.04
N PHE A 223 10.07 12.63 11.75
CA PHE A 223 9.89 11.47 12.63
C PHE A 223 10.61 11.65 13.96
N LEU A 224 11.84 12.15 13.93
CA LEU A 224 12.63 12.41 15.13
C LEU A 224 11.96 13.43 16.06
N ALA A 225 11.15 14.34 15.50
CA ALA A 225 10.33 15.29 16.25
C ALA A 225 8.97 14.69 16.70
N GLY A 226 8.69 13.41 16.45
CA GLY A 226 7.48 12.71 16.89
C GLY A 226 6.24 13.00 16.05
N TYR A 227 6.41 13.36 14.78
CA TYR A 227 5.31 13.57 13.85
C TYR A 227 5.15 12.38 12.90
N PRO A 228 3.94 12.16 12.36
CA PRO A 228 3.69 11.10 11.40
C PRO A 228 4.29 11.44 10.03
N ASN A 229 4.38 10.45 9.14
CA ASN A 229 4.89 10.61 7.79
C ASN A 229 3.96 11.47 6.93
N ASP A 230 4.24 12.77 6.85
CA ASP A 230 3.48 13.69 5.99
C ASP A 230 4.30 14.21 4.78
N GLY A 231 5.62 14.28 4.90
CA GLY A 231 6.52 14.63 3.79
C GLY A 231 6.59 16.11 3.41
N CYS A 232 5.72 16.99 3.91
CA CYS A 232 5.76 18.40 3.55
C CYS A 232 5.84 19.37 4.73
N ALA A 233 5.31 19.01 5.88
CA ALA A 233 5.32 19.84 7.08
C ALA A 233 5.04 19.03 8.35
N VAL A 234 5.43 19.55 9.50
CA VAL A 234 4.91 19.14 10.79
C VAL A 234 3.74 20.03 11.19
N ILE A 235 2.68 19.46 11.74
CA ILE A 235 1.46 20.20 12.06
C ILE A 235 1.23 20.17 13.57
N ASP A 236 1.23 21.36 14.20
CA ASP A 236 0.83 21.50 15.59
C ASP A 236 -0.67 21.22 15.72
N ARG A 237 -1.02 20.14 16.42
CA ARG A 237 -2.41 19.67 16.58
C ARG A 237 -3.29 20.64 17.37
N LYS A 238 -2.72 21.47 18.24
CA LYS A 238 -3.47 22.41 19.07
C LYS A 238 -3.83 23.67 18.31
N THR A 239 -2.88 24.19 17.55
CA THR A 239 -3.05 25.42 16.75
C THR A 239 -3.53 25.15 15.34
N GLN A 240 -3.40 23.88 14.86
CA GLN A 240 -3.70 23.46 13.47
C GLN A 240 -2.91 24.30 12.46
N THR A 241 -1.63 24.52 12.76
CA THR A 241 -0.71 25.28 11.93
C THR A 241 0.45 24.41 11.46
N ALA A 242 0.78 24.57 10.17
CA ALA A 242 1.90 23.89 9.54
C ALA A 242 3.23 24.62 9.80
N LYS A 243 4.29 23.84 9.93
CA LYS A 243 5.68 24.29 10.00
C LYS A 243 6.53 23.40 9.11
N VAL A 244 7.41 24.00 8.33
CA VAL A 244 8.47 23.23 7.66
C VAL A 244 9.41 22.62 8.72
N TYR A 245 9.89 21.41 8.46
CA TYR A 245 10.77 20.69 9.39
C TYR A 245 12.26 20.73 8.99
N ASP A 246 12.58 21.37 7.87
CA ASP A 246 13.93 21.40 7.30
C ASP A 246 14.97 22.10 8.19
N THR A 247 14.53 22.93 9.12
CA THR A 247 15.40 23.76 10.00
C THR A 247 15.08 23.64 11.49
N ILE A 248 14.27 22.64 11.89
CA ILE A 248 13.96 22.40 13.30
C ILE A 248 15.19 21.84 14.06
N PRO A 249 15.20 21.88 15.40
CA PRO A 249 16.33 21.36 16.19
C PRO A 249 16.67 19.90 15.89
N GLU A 250 15.65 19.07 15.64
CA GLU A 250 15.80 17.65 15.31
C GLU A 250 16.47 17.44 13.94
N ALA A 251 16.24 18.35 12.98
CA ALA A 251 16.97 18.35 11.71
C ALA A 251 18.45 18.62 11.92
N LYS A 252 18.80 19.64 12.73
CA LYS A 252 20.20 19.90 13.09
C LYS A 252 20.85 18.70 13.75
N GLN A 253 20.17 18.07 14.70
CA GLN A 253 20.66 16.89 15.40
C GLN A 253 20.90 15.73 14.44
N TYR A 254 19.95 15.45 13.55
CA TYR A 254 20.04 14.37 12.56
C TYR A 254 21.24 14.56 11.61
N TYR A 255 21.31 15.69 10.92
CA TYR A 255 22.37 15.93 9.97
C TYR A 255 23.76 16.03 10.64
N LYS A 256 23.84 16.52 11.89
CA LYS A 256 25.08 16.51 12.67
C LYS A 256 25.52 15.07 13.03
N LYS A 257 24.56 14.20 13.39
CA LYS A 257 24.86 12.77 13.62
C LYS A 257 25.34 12.11 12.32
N LEU A 258 24.67 12.37 11.18
CA LEU A 258 25.10 11.85 9.87
C LEU A 258 26.50 12.35 9.48
N SER A 259 26.83 13.62 9.71
CA SER A 259 28.17 14.17 9.48
C SER A 259 29.23 13.41 10.30
N SER A 260 28.95 13.17 11.58
CA SER A 260 29.86 12.43 12.46
C SER A 260 30.11 11.00 11.99
N ILE A 261 29.09 10.27 11.59
CA ILE A 261 29.22 8.88 11.15
C ILE A 261 29.72 8.76 9.69
N TYR A 262 29.54 9.81 8.87
CA TYR A 262 30.14 9.90 7.54
C TYR A 262 31.67 10.05 7.65
N GLU A 263 32.17 10.92 8.53
CA GLU A 263 33.60 11.06 8.81
C GLU A 263 34.23 9.75 9.31
N GLN A 264 33.48 8.95 10.07
CA GLN A 264 33.88 7.62 10.53
C GLN A 264 33.80 6.53 9.45
N GLY A 265 33.35 6.86 8.24
CA GLY A 265 33.16 5.93 7.12
C GLY A 265 32.05 4.92 7.35
N VAL A 266 31.06 5.20 8.21
CA VAL A 266 29.91 4.33 8.48
C VAL A 266 28.88 4.44 7.37
N ILE A 267 28.73 5.63 6.79
CA ILE A 267 27.91 5.87 5.58
C ILE A 267 28.73 5.53 4.34
N ASP A 268 28.10 4.94 3.34
CA ASP A 268 28.71 4.71 2.04
C ASP A 268 29.12 6.03 1.39
N PRO A 269 30.38 6.21 0.97
CA PRO A 269 30.80 7.45 0.31
C PRO A 269 30.10 7.71 -1.03
N GLU A 270 29.54 6.68 -1.68
CA GLU A 270 28.80 6.78 -2.94
C GLU A 270 27.32 7.10 -2.74
N THR A 271 26.80 7.12 -1.51
CA THR A 271 25.39 7.19 -1.13
C THR A 271 24.61 8.29 -1.87
N PHE A 272 25.21 9.47 -2.10
CA PHE A 272 24.57 10.60 -2.79
C PHE A 272 24.54 10.48 -4.33
N MET A 273 25.12 9.41 -4.88
CA MET A 273 25.22 9.21 -6.35
C MET A 273 24.60 7.90 -6.81
N LEU A 274 24.10 7.07 -5.90
CA LEU A 274 23.48 5.80 -6.23
C LEU A 274 22.15 6.01 -6.95
N SER A 275 21.93 5.26 -8.03
CA SER A 275 20.58 5.05 -8.55
C SER A 275 19.80 4.09 -7.63
N TYR A 276 18.49 4.09 -7.75
CA TYR A 276 17.62 3.15 -7.02
C TYR A 276 18.05 1.69 -7.23
N ASP A 277 18.36 1.30 -8.46
CA ASP A 277 18.79 -0.07 -8.76
C ASP A 277 20.12 -0.43 -8.04
N GLN A 278 21.07 0.50 -7.99
CA GLN A 278 22.34 0.30 -7.29
C GLN A 278 22.13 0.19 -5.77
N TYR A 279 21.27 1.02 -5.21
CA TYR A 279 20.87 0.98 -3.81
C TYR A 279 20.23 -0.37 -3.45
N ILE A 280 19.25 -0.83 -4.22
CA ILE A 280 18.58 -2.12 -4.01
C ILE A 280 19.57 -3.29 -4.14
N GLU A 281 20.52 -3.20 -5.09
CA GLU A 281 21.52 -4.26 -5.25
C GLU A 281 22.45 -4.37 -4.04
N LYS A 282 22.87 -3.25 -3.44
CA LYS A 282 23.65 -3.25 -2.19
C LYS A 282 22.88 -3.89 -1.03
N ILE A 283 21.57 -3.61 -0.91
CA ILE A 283 20.72 -4.23 0.12
C ILE A 283 20.61 -5.75 -0.11
N LYS A 284 20.40 -6.21 -1.36
CA LYS A 284 20.34 -7.64 -1.72
C LYS A 284 21.64 -8.40 -1.39
N GLN A 285 22.78 -7.76 -1.46
CA GLN A 285 24.06 -8.34 -1.05
C GLN A 285 24.10 -8.62 0.46
N GLY A 286 23.33 -7.88 1.26
CA GLY A 286 23.22 -8.04 2.70
C GLY A 286 24.28 -7.30 3.51
N ASN A 287 25.11 -6.43 2.88
CA ASN A 287 26.18 -5.71 3.56
C ASN A 287 25.77 -4.33 4.12
N VAL A 288 24.55 -3.86 3.90
CA VAL A 288 23.97 -2.63 4.47
C VAL A 288 23.30 -2.96 5.81
N LEU A 289 23.72 -2.34 6.90
CA LEU A 289 23.20 -2.61 8.25
C LEU A 289 21.89 -1.88 8.55
N GLY A 290 21.72 -0.67 8.04
CA GLY A 290 20.52 0.13 8.26
C GLY A 290 20.30 1.23 7.23
N MET A 291 19.07 1.72 7.17
CA MET A 291 18.62 2.83 6.32
C MET A 291 17.35 3.45 6.86
N VAL A 292 16.94 4.58 6.30
CA VAL A 292 15.58 5.12 6.41
C VAL A 292 14.93 5.03 5.06
N ASP A 293 13.82 4.33 4.98
CA ASP A 293 13.10 4.13 3.72
C ASP A 293 11.66 3.67 3.97
N GLN A 294 10.86 3.65 2.92
CA GLN A 294 9.54 3.03 2.88
C GLN A 294 9.68 1.51 2.66
N TYR A 295 8.84 0.72 3.32
CA TYR A 295 8.91 -0.74 3.17
C TYR A 295 8.76 -1.21 1.72
N TRP A 296 7.86 -0.63 0.95
CA TRP A 296 7.61 -1.01 -0.44
C TRP A 296 8.82 -0.77 -1.36
N GLU A 297 9.70 0.20 -1.05
CA GLU A 297 10.96 0.41 -1.78
C GLU A 297 11.93 -0.77 -1.58
N ILE A 298 12.11 -1.22 -0.35
CA ILE A 298 13.08 -2.27 0.00
C ILE A 298 12.51 -3.70 -0.05
N GLN A 299 11.21 -3.86 -0.27
CA GLN A 299 10.53 -5.16 -0.21
C GLN A 299 11.15 -6.18 -1.18
N SER A 300 11.49 -5.77 -2.40
CA SER A 300 12.11 -6.65 -3.40
C SER A 300 13.47 -7.18 -2.93
N ALA A 301 14.26 -6.34 -2.26
CA ALA A 301 15.54 -6.72 -1.69
C ALA A 301 15.36 -7.67 -0.50
N GLN A 302 14.41 -7.40 0.39
CA GLN A 302 14.09 -8.30 1.49
C GLN A 302 13.62 -9.68 0.99
N ASN A 303 12.72 -9.73 -0.01
CA ASN A 303 12.29 -10.98 -0.63
C ASN A 303 13.47 -11.76 -1.23
N SER A 304 14.42 -11.07 -1.87
CA SER A 304 15.63 -11.69 -2.40
C SER A 304 16.51 -12.29 -1.30
N LEU A 305 16.67 -11.60 -0.16
CA LEU A 305 17.42 -12.11 0.98
C LEU A 305 16.76 -13.39 1.56
N TYR A 306 15.43 -13.39 1.71
CA TYR A 306 14.69 -14.59 2.13
C TYR A 306 14.87 -15.75 1.15
N ALA A 307 14.69 -15.50 -0.15
CA ALA A 307 14.82 -16.53 -1.19
C ALA A 307 16.23 -17.16 -1.23
N ASN A 308 17.26 -16.42 -0.81
CA ASN A 308 18.64 -16.87 -0.72
C ASN A 308 19.02 -17.47 0.65
N GLY A 309 18.05 -17.66 1.57
CA GLY A 309 18.29 -18.19 2.90
C GLY A 309 19.12 -17.25 3.80
N LYS A 310 19.08 -15.95 3.54
CA LYS A 310 19.78 -14.91 4.29
C LYS A 310 18.80 -14.15 5.20
N GLU A 311 18.00 -14.85 5.99
CA GLU A 311 16.95 -14.26 6.83
C GLU A 311 17.50 -13.29 7.88
N GLU A 312 18.69 -13.55 8.42
CA GLU A 312 19.36 -12.70 9.40
C GLU A 312 19.81 -11.34 8.83
N TYR A 313 19.89 -11.23 7.51
CA TYR A 313 20.24 -9.99 6.80
C TYR A 313 19.00 -9.14 6.47
N THR A 314 17.78 -9.63 6.72
CA THR A 314 16.55 -8.84 6.54
C THR A 314 16.34 -7.85 7.68
N TYR A 315 15.41 -6.92 7.52
CA TYR A 315 15.33 -5.72 8.36
C TYR A 315 14.08 -5.68 9.22
N VAL A 316 14.20 -4.94 10.34
CA VAL A 316 13.13 -4.65 11.29
C VAL A 316 12.97 -3.13 11.38
N PRO A 317 11.73 -2.58 11.35
CA PRO A 317 11.50 -1.14 11.50
C PRO A 317 11.54 -0.72 12.98
N PHE A 318 12.12 0.44 13.26
CA PHE A 318 12.10 1.06 14.59
C PHE A 318 11.57 2.49 14.54
N PRO A 319 10.75 2.89 15.54
CA PRO A 319 10.16 4.21 15.63
C PRO A 319 11.10 5.18 16.38
N ILE A 320 12.22 5.50 15.76
CA ILE A 320 13.30 6.30 16.35
C ILE A 320 12.89 7.77 16.51
N THR A 321 13.22 8.37 17.65
CA THR A 321 13.02 9.80 17.95
C THR A 321 14.33 10.50 18.29
N ALA A 322 14.31 11.83 18.40
CA ALA A 322 15.50 12.61 18.76
C ALA A 322 15.88 12.43 20.24
N SER A 323 14.91 12.13 21.12
CA SER A 323 15.13 11.89 22.54
C SER A 323 14.02 11.00 23.12
N GLU A 324 14.26 10.38 24.29
CA GLU A 324 13.31 9.50 24.98
C GLU A 324 12.01 10.22 25.40
N ASP A 325 12.03 11.54 25.55
CA ASP A 325 10.85 12.34 25.92
C ASP A 325 9.87 12.53 24.78
N ILE A 326 10.26 12.27 23.53
CA ILE A 326 9.43 12.41 22.34
C ILE A 326 8.68 11.11 22.09
N LYS A 327 7.33 11.20 22.04
CA LYS A 327 6.50 10.06 21.65
C LYS A 327 6.53 9.88 20.13
N PRO A 328 6.95 8.71 19.62
CA PRO A 328 6.93 8.45 18.18
C PRO A 328 5.50 8.35 17.64
N ASP A 329 5.30 8.69 16.35
CA ASP A 329 4.00 8.63 15.66
C ASP A 329 4.13 7.96 14.28
N TYR A 330 4.86 6.83 14.22
CA TYR A 330 5.10 6.07 12.99
C TYR A 330 3.90 5.22 12.55
N ASN A 331 3.01 4.89 13.47
CA ASN A 331 1.84 4.05 13.22
C ASN A 331 0.57 4.89 13.10
N CYS A 332 0.67 6.02 12.40
CA CYS A 332 -0.45 6.88 12.06
C CYS A 332 -1.12 6.35 10.79
N ILE A 333 -2.43 6.09 10.86
CA ILE A 333 -3.18 5.57 9.73
C ILE A 333 -3.64 6.73 8.85
N GLU A 334 -3.36 6.60 7.58
CA GLU A 334 -3.93 7.42 6.52
C GLU A 334 -5.38 6.99 6.24
N TYR A 335 -6.29 7.97 6.26
CA TYR A 335 -7.71 7.75 5.90
C TYR A 335 -8.08 8.37 4.55
N ASN A 336 -7.12 8.87 3.80
CA ASN A 336 -7.39 9.48 2.52
C ASN A 336 -7.37 8.43 1.41
N LEU A 337 -8.54 8.21 0.84
CA LEU A 337 -8.68 7.49 -0.40
C LEU A 337 -8.00 8.26 -1.54
N GLN A 338 -7.36 7.55 -2.44
CA GLN A 338 -6.83 8.15 -3.67
C GLN A 338 -8.00 8.49 -4.60
N THR A 339 -8.53 9.69 -4.47
CA THR A 339 -9.73 10.13 -5.20
C THR A 339 -9.46 10.44 -6.67
N GLY A 340 -8.19 10.48 -7.08
CA GLY A 340 -7.76 10.74 -8.45
C GLY A 340 -8.05 9.61 -9.43
N GLU A 341 -8.16 8.38 -8.93
CA GLU A 341 -8.28 7.16 -9.71
C GLU A 341 -9.26 6.15 -9.10
N GLY A 342 -9.50 5.08 -9.83
CA GLY A 342 -10.38 3.99 -9.47
C GLY A 342 -10.89 3.28 -10.72
N ILE A 343 -11.65 2.21 -10.55
CA ILE A 343 -12.30 1.55 -11.68
C ILE A 343 -13.56 2.34 -12.08
N GLY A 344 -13.66 2.66 -13.36
CA GLY A 344 -14.83 3.31 -13.93
C GLY A 344 -15.54 2.43 -14.95
N ILE A 345 -16.84 2.66 -15.16
CA ILE A 345 -17.60 2.04 -16.25
C ILE A 345 -17.54 2.99 -17.43
N SER A 346 -17.20 2.45 -18.61
CA SER A 346 -17.01 3.28 -19.78
C SER A 346 -18.33 3.64 -20.47
N THR A 347 -18.28 4.72 -21.26
CA THR A 347 -19.39 5.11 -22.13
C THR A 347 -19.66 4.12 -23.27
N SER A 348 -18.78 3.16 -23.52
CA SER A 348 -18.96 2.07 -24.51
C SER A 348 -19.69 0.86 -23.91
N CYS A 349 -19.81 0.75 -22.57
CA CYS A 349 -20.47 -0.36 -21.90
C CYS A 349 -21.94 -0.44 -22.29
N GLN A 350 -22.37 -1.59 -22.82
CA GLN A 350 -23.75 -1.78 -23.31
C GLN A 350 -24.71 -2.29 -22.22
N ASP A 351 -24.20 -2.82 -21.11
CA ASP A 351 -24.97 -3.37 -19.99
C ASP A 351 -24.48 -2.78 -18.66
N VAL A 352 -24.73 -1.48 -18.48
CA VAL A 352 -24.31 -0.71 -17.31
C VAL A 352 -24.87 -1.30 -16.00
N GLU A 353 -26.15 -1.69 -15.99
CA GLU A 353 -26.79 -2.30 -14.81
C GLU A 353 -26.14 -3.65 -14.45
N GLY A 354 -25.84 -4.47 -15.47
CA GLY A 354 -25.12 -5.73 -15.26
C GLY A 354 -23.68 -5.52 -14.79
N ALA A 355 -22.99 -4.50 -15.29
CA ALA A 355 -21.65 -4.13 -14.86
C ALA A 355 -21.65 -3.68 -13.38
N LEU A 356 -22.58 -2.82 -12.98
CA LEU A 356 -22.75 -2.38 -11.58
C LEU A 356 -23.14 -3.54 -10.66
N GLN A 357 -24.02 -4.46 -11.12
CA GLN A 357 -24.35 -5.65 -10.35
C GLN A 357 -23.13 -6.54 -10.12
N PHE A 358 -22.28 -6.73 -11.14
CA PHE A 358 -21.04 -7.49 -10.99
C PHE A 358 -20.09 -6.85 -9.95
N LEU A 359 -19.84 -5.53 -10.04
CA LEU A 359 -19.02 -4.83 -9.06
C LEU A 359 -19.63 -4.89 -7.64
N ASN A 360 -20.96 -4.78 -7.52
CA ASN A 360 -21.66 -4.95 -6.26
C ASN A 360 -21.48 -6.35 -5.66
N ASP A 361 -21.55 -7.38 -6.48
CA ASP A 361 -21.45 -8.77 -6.05
C ASP A 361 -20.02 -9.15 -5.68
N LEU A 362 -19.01 -8.54 -6.32
CA LEU A 362 -17.60 -8.69 -5.93
C LEU A 362 -17.32 -8.22 -4.49
N LEU A 363 -18.13 -7.30 -3.96
CA LEU A 363 -18.03 -6.79 -2.58
C LEU A 363 -18.90 -7.55 -1.58
N SER A 364 -19.65 -8.59 -2.01
CA SER A 364 -20.40 -9.43 -1.08
C SER A 364 -19.45 -10.25 -0.19
N ASP A 365 -19.88 -10.54 1.04
CA ASP A 365 -19.08 -11.28 2.02
C ASP A 365 -18.62 -12.66 1.50
N GLU A 366 -19.48 -13.31 0.71
CA GLU A 366 -19.18 -14.63 0.13
C GLU A 366 -18.10 -14.53 -0.94
N VAL A 367 -18.22 -13.57 -1.86
CA VAL A 367 -17.24 -13.36 -2.93
C VAL A 367 -15.93 -12.79 -2.38
N MET A 368 -15.97 -11.88 -1.40
CA MET A 368 -14.77 -11.37 -0.74
C MET A 368 -13.97 -12.49 -0.06
N LYS A 369 -14.63 -13.39 0.67
CA LYS A 369 -13.95 -14.57 1.25
C LYS A 369 -13.37 -15.46 0.15
N LEU A 370 -14.13 -15.73 -0.90
CA LEU A 370 -13.67 -16.55 -2.01
C LEU A 370 -12.44 -15.95 -2.71
N ARG A 371 -12.43 -14.64 -2.95
CA ARG A 371 -11.31 -13.92 -3.60
C ARG A 371 -9.99 -14.05 -2.81
N TYR A 372 -10.04 -14.06 -1.48
CA TYR A 372 -8.83 -13.98 -0.65
C TYR A 372 -8.54 -15.24 0.15
N TRP A 373 -9.54 -15.85 0.76
CA TRP A 373 -9.37 -17.08 1.54
C TRP A 373 -9.52 -18.34 0.68
N GLY A 374 -10.33 -18.28 -0.38
CA GLY A 374 -10.71 -19.42 -1.16
C GLY A 374 -11.90 -20.16 -0.59
N GLU A 375 -11.96 -21.47 -0.77
CA GLU A 375 -13.05 -22.35 -0.36
C GLU A 375 -12.71 -23.10 0.92
N GLU A 376 -13.64 -23.08 1.90
CA GLU A 376 -13.49 -23.78 3.17
C GLU A 376 -13.26 -25.29 2.97
N GLY A 377 -12.29 -25.86 3.69
CA GLY A 377 -11.90 -27.28 3.60
C GLY A 377 -10.98 -27.59 2.40
N ARG A 378 -10.85 -26.67 1.44
CA ARG A 378 -9.92 -26.77 0.32
C ARG A 378 -8.72 -25.84 0.48
N ASP A 379 -8.99 -24.56 0.69
CA ASP A 379 -8.00 -23.49 0.69
C ASP A 379 -7.72 -22.95 2.10
N TYR A 380 -8.67 -23.13 3.02
CA TYR A 380 -8.54 -22.77 4.43
C TYR A 380 -9.46 -23.64 5.31
N GLU A 381 -9.20 -23.62 6.61
CA GLU A 381 -9.99 -24.30 7.65
C GLU A 381 -10.55 -23.27 8.63
N VAL A 382 -11.61 -23.67 9.35
CA VAL A 382 -12.22 -22.87 10.43
C VAL A 382 -11.96 -23.53 11.77
N GLY A 383 -11.28 -22.80 12.68
CA GLY A 383 -10.98 -23.26 14.03
C GLY A 383 -12.19 -23.19 14.99
N GLU A 384 -12.01 -23.68 16.22
CA GLU A 384 -13.07 -23.79 17.23
C GLU A 384 -13.76 -22.44 17.56
N ASN A 385 -13.07 -21.33 17.40
CA ASN A 385 -13.59 -19.98 17.69
C ASN A 385 -14.03 -19.22 16.42
N GLY A 386 -14.17 -19.91 15.28
CA GLY A 386 -14.49 -19.27 14.01
C GLY A 386 -13.29 -18.59 13.33
N VAL A 387 -12.07 -18.73 13.87
CA VAL A 387 -10.84 -18.14 13.31
C VAL A 387 -10.40 -18.97 12.11
N PHE A 388 -10.20 -18.30 10.97
CA PHE A 388 -9.70 -18.93 9.76
C PHE A 388 -8.19 -19.19 9.88
N TYR A 389 -7.77 -20.33 9.36
CA TYR A 389 -6.36 -20.70 9.28
C TYR A 389 -6.12 -21.60 8.07
N ARG A 390 -4.86 -21.68 7.62
CA ARG A 390 -4.42 -22.63 6.61
C ARG A 390 -3.56 -23.73 7.24
N THR A 391 -3.74 -24.96 6.80
CA THR A 391 -2.77 -26.03 7.06
C THR A 391 -1.47 -25.73 6.33
N LYS A 392 -0.39 -26.44 6.68
CA LYS A 392 0.87 -26.27 5.96
C LYS A 392 0.73 -26.55 4.46
N GLU A 393 -0.02 -27.59 4.07
CA GLU A 393 -0.26 -27.95 2.66
C GLU A 393 -1.01 -26.82 1.94
N GLN A 394 -2.03 -26.25 2.55
CA GLN A 394 -2.77 -25.12 1.98
C GLN A 394 -1.90 -23.87 1.83
N ARG A 395 -1.02 -23.56 2.80
CA ARG A 395 -0.04 -22.47 2.67
C ARG A 395 0.95 -22.73 1.53
N ASP A 396 1.55 -23.92 1.49
CA ASP A 396 2.50 -24.29 0.44
C ASP A 396 1.87 -24.17 -0.97
N ASN A 397 0.57 -24.47 -1.11
CA ASN A 397 -0.17 -24.28 -2.36
C ASN A 397 -0.30 -22.79 -2.71
N TRP A 398 -0.71 -21.95 -1.75
CA TRP A 398 -0.88 -20.52 -1.96
C TRP A 398 0.45 -19.73 -2.08
N ASP A 399 1.59 -20.35 -1.81
CA ASP A 399 2.94 -19.85 -2.08
C ASP A 399 3.50 -20.34 -3.43
N ASN A 400 2.71 -21.11 -4.20
CA ASN A 400 3.12 -21.69 -5.48
C ASN A 400 2.50 -20.94 -6.67
N ASP A 401 3.32 -20.36 -7.54
CA ASP A 401 2.88 -19.56 -8.69
C ASP A 401 1.97 -20.33 -9.67
N ASP A 402 2.25 -21.62 -9.93
CA ASP A 402 1.43 -22.43 -10.82
C ASP A 402 0.06 -22.74 -10.21
N TYR A 403 0.00 -22.91 -8.87
CA TYR A 403 -1.26 -23.04 -8.16
C TYR A 403 -2.06 -21.73 -8.21
N LEU A 404 -1.42 -20.58 -8.00
CA LEU A 404 -2.06 -19.27 -8.05
C LEU A 404 -2.69 -18.98 -9.40
N LYS A 405 -1.99 -19.28 -10.51
CA LYS A 405 -2.54 -19.09 -11.86
C LYS A 405 -3.84 -19.86 -12.12
N GLN A 406 -4.03 -20.98 -11.46
CA GLN A 406 -5.23 -21.82 -11.60
C GLN A 406 -6.30 -21.55 -10.55
N ASN A 407 -5.95 -20.95 -9.40
CA ASN A 407 -6.79 -20.94 -8.21
C ASN A 407 -6.95 -19.55 -7.55
N SER A 408 -6.31 -18.50 -8.04
CA SER A 408 -6.61 -17.12 -7.66
C SER A 408 -7.44 -16.42 -8.76
N CYS A 409 -7.73 -15.14 -8.62
CA CYS A 409 -8.50 -14.41 -9.63
C CYS A 409 -7.84 -13.11 -10.03
N THR A 410 -8.18 -12.62 -11.25
CA THR A 410 -7.64 -11.37 -11.83
C THR A 410 -8.26 -10.10 -11.25
N TYR A 411 -9.11 -10.19 -10.22
CA TYR A 411 -9.89 -9.04 -9.73
C TYR A 411 -9.17 -8.20 -8.66
N GLU A 412 -7.82 -8.18 -8.67
CA GLU A 412 -7.01 -7.46 -7.68
C GLU A 412 -7.33 -5.95 -7.64
N TYR A 413 -7.47 -5.32 -8.81
CA TYR A 413 -7.77 -3.88 -8.92
C TYR A 413 -9.26 -3.58 -9.15
N PHE A 414 -10.14 -4.55 -8.95
CA PHE A 414 -11.58 -4.34 -8.82
C PHE A 414 -11.91 -3.94 -7.38
N PRO A 415 -13.10 -3.37 -7.12
CA PRO A 415 -13.46 -2.91 -5.79
C PRO A 415 -13.20 -3.98 -4.72
N THR A 416 -12.47 -3.60 -3.70
CA THR A 416 -12.08 -4.45 -2.58
C THR A 416 -11.85 -3.60 -1.34
N TYR A 417 -11.91 -4.22 -0.16
CA TYR A 417 -11.54 -3.58 1.10
C TYR A 417 -10.54 -4.44 1.85
N GLU A 418 -9.77 -3.78 2.70
CA GLU A 418 -8.80 -4.37 3.63
C GLU A 418 -9.36 -4.33 5.05
N GLY A 419 -8.63 -4.88 6.02
CA GLY A 419 -9.03 -4.94 7.42
C GLY A 419 -9.87 -6.17 7.73
N MET A 420 -11.00 -6.01 8.41
CA MET A 420 -11.79 -7.11 8.96
C MET A 420 -12.92 -7.55 8.05
N LEU A 421 -13.16 -8.86 7.99
CA LEU A 421 -14.42 -9.40 7.48
C LEU A 421 -15.59 -9.00 8.39
N PRO A 422 -16.85 -9.05 7.90
CA PRO A 422 -18.02 -8.67 8.68
C PRO A 422 -18.26 -9.51 9.94
N ASP A 423 -17.63 -10.68 10.04
CA ASP A 423 -17.69 -11.51 11.26
C ASP A 423 -16.95 -10.88 12.46
N GLY A 424 -16.13 -9.83 12.24
CA GLY A 424 -15.37 -9.14 13.25
C GLY A 424 -14.28 -9.99 13.93
N ILE A 425 -13.94 -11.14 13.35
CA ILE A 425 -12.96 -12.10 13.86
C ILE A 425 -11.82 -12.26 12.87
N ASN A 426 -12.15 -12.37 11.57
CA ASN A 426 -11.20 -12.70 10.54
C ASN A 426 -10.82 -11.48 9.70
N THR A 427 -9.55 -11.42 9.29
CA THR A 427 -9.09 -10.41 8.34
C THR A 427 -9.54 -10.76 6.92
N VAL A 428 -9.64 -9.75 6.07
CA VAL A 428 -9.91 -9.97 4.64
C VAL A 428 -8.75 -10.74 4.01
N LEU A 429 -7.51 -10.29 4.27
CA LEU A 429 -6.32 -10.91 3.71
C LEU A 429 -5.75 -11.98 4.65
N PRO A 430 -5.60 -13.24 4.20
CA PRO A 430 -5.03 -14.32 5.04
C PRO A 430 -3.67 -13.97 5.63
N ARG A 431 -2.81 -13.30 4.85
CA ARG A 431 -1.48 -12.87 5.29
C ARG A 431 -1.50 -11.83 6.43
N GLU A 432 -2.65 -11.22 6.70
CA GLU A 432 -2.83 -10.23 7.76
C GLU A 432 -3.50 -10.83 9.00
N GLN A 433 -4.00 -12.07 8.93
CA GLN A 433 -4.50 -12.80 10.09
C GLN A 433 -3.32 -13.12 11.02
N PRO A 434 -3.24 -12.57 12.25
CA PRO A 434 -2.01 -12.67 13.07
C PRO A 434 -1.53 -14.10 13.26
N GLY A 435 -2.44 -15.05 13.51
CA GLY A 435 -2.10 -16.48 13.68
C GLY A 435 -1.55 -17.12 12.40
N GLU A 436 -2.11 -16.78 11.23
CA GLU A 436 -1.64 -17.25 9.93
C GLU A 436 -0.30 -16.63 9.58
N TYR A 437 -0.17 -15.33 9.77
CA TYR A 437 1.08 -14.64 9.55
C TYR A 437 2.21 -15.24 10.41
N TYR A 438 2.00 -15.33 11.73
CA TYR A 438 3.01 -15.92 12.62
C TYR A 438 3.31 -17.38 12.26
N ALA A 439 2.30 -18.18 11.86
CA ALA A 439 2.50 -19.57 11.44
C ALA A 439 3.38 -19.67 10.18
N SER A 440 3.25 -18.75 9.22
CA SER A 440 4.02 -18.72 7.98
C SER A 440 5.48 -18.30 8.17
N LEU A 441 5.81 -17.61 9.26
CA LEU A 441 7.16 -17.11 9.52
C LEU A 441 8.19 -18.23 9.70
N SER A 442 9.41 -17.95 9.32
CA SER A 442 10.57 -18.80 9.59
C SER A 442 10.84 -18.95 11.10
N ALA A 443 11.63 -19.93 11.46
CA ALA A 443 12.06 -20.10 12.85
C ALA A 443 12.91 -18.93 13.34
N TYR A 444 13.65 -18.28 12.43
CA TYR A 444 14.49 -17.13 12.76
C TYR A 444 13.63 -15.87 13.02
N ASP A 445 12.65 -15.62 12.18
CA ASP A 445 11.73 -14.50 12.35
C ASP A 445 10.90 -14.60 13.64
N LYS A 446 10.40 -15.81 13.93
CA LYS A 446 9.73 -16.11 15.21
C LYS A 446 10.63 -15.80 16.40
N LYS A 447 11.91 -16.21 16.34
CA LYS A 447 12.88 -15.90 17.40
C LYS A 447 13.06 -14.41 17.62
N VAL A 448 13.12 -13.61 16.54
CA VAL A 448 13.24 -12.14 16.64
C VAL A 448 11.98 -11.53 17.26
N LEU A 449 10.79 -11.87 16.76
CA LEU A 449 9.52 -11.38 17.30
C LEU A 449 9.32 -11.79 18.77
N ASP A 450 9.59 -13.05 19.10
CA ASP A 450 9.46 -13.56 20.48
C ASP A 450 10.38 -12.81 21.46
N ALA A 451 11.59 -12.42 21.02
CA ALA A 451 12.54 -11.68 21.86
C ALA A 451 12.00 -10.30 22.28
N TYR A 452 11.14 -9.69 21.46
CA TYR A 452 10.47 -8.42 21.77
C TYR A 452 9.04 -8.61 22.33
N GLY A 453 8.50 -9.85 22.34
CA GLY A 453 7.14 -10.15 22.76
C GLY A 453 6.07 -9.75 21.74
N TYR A 454 6.42 -9.76 20.45
CA TYR A 454 5.58 -9.35 19.32
C TYR A 454 5.13 -10.54 18.47
N GLN A 455 4.08 -10.36 17.69
CA GLN A 455 3.59 -11.36 16.73
C GLN A 455 3.69 -10.91 15.28
N ILE A 456 3.71 -9.60 15.04
CA ILE A 456 3.80 -8.97 13.72
C ILE A 456 4.85 -7.86 13.73
N TRP A 457 5.39 -7.50 12.58
CA TRP A 457 6.42 -6.45 12.47
C TRP A 457 5.88 -5.05 12.77
N SER A 458 4.58 -4.81 12.52
CA SER A 458 3.95 -3.53 12.85
C SER A 458 3.95 -3.22 14.35
N ASP A 459 4.05 -4.24 15.21
CA ASP A 459 4.13 -4.06 16.68
C ASP A 459 5.35 -3.23 17.09
N PHE A 460 6.45 -3.27 16.30
CA PHE A 460 7.64 -2.44 16.55
C PHE A 460 7.36 -0.94 16.47
N LEU A 461 6.41 -0.52 15.63
CA LEU A 461 6.09 0.89 15.39
C LEU A 461 5.14 1.48 16.45
N GLY A 462 4.70 0.66 17.41
CA GLY A 462 3.82 1.07 18.50
C GLY A 462 2.34 1.03 18.16
N GLU A 463 1.52 1.57 19.07
CA GLU A 463 0.06 1.56 18.93
C GLU A 463 -0.38 2.36 17.68
N GLU A 464 -1.35 1.79 16.99
CA GLU A 464 -1.99 2.44 15.87
C GLU A 464 -2.74 3.70 16.33
N ARG A 465 -2.60 4.77 15.55
CA ARG A 465 -3.30 6.01 15.77
C ARG A 465 -4.03 6.45 14.51
N LYS A 466 -5.30 6.77 14.65
CA LYS A 466 -6.06 7.42 13.58
C LYS A 466 -5.46 8.79 13.25
N GLY A 467 -5.19 9.04 11.97
CA GLY A 467 -4.73 10.33 11.48
C GLY A 467 -5.71 11.46 11.83
N ASP A 468 -5.17 12.66 11.97
CA ASP A 468 -5.98 13.85 12.15
C ASP A 468 -6.78 14.15 10.86
N PRO A 469 -7.87 14.91 10.90
CA PRO A 469 -8.71 15.16 9.71
C PRO A 469 -7.99 15.75 8.49
N TRP A 470 -6.85 16.38 8.68
CA TRP A 470 -6.02 16.91 7.59
C TRP A 470 -4.97 15.92 7.08
N TYR A 471 -4.68 14.86 7.84
CA TYR A 471 -3.57 13.95 7.57
C TYR A 471 -3.89 12.95 6.44
N PRO A 472 -2.95 12.70 5.53
CA PRO A 472 -1.75 13.49 5.25
C PRO A 472 -2.10 14.78 4.48
N ILE A 473 -1.26 15.83 4.63
CA ILE A 473 -1.48 17.10 3.93
C ILE A 473 -0.65 17.22 2.63
N TYR A 474 0.41 16.41 2.47
CA TYR A 474 1.32 16.47 1.33
C TYR A 474 0.62 16.42 -0.04
N PRO A 475 -0.46 15.65 -0.26
CA PRO A 475 -1.09 15.59 -1.59
C PRO A 475 -1.65 16.96 -2.03
N SER A 476 -2.06 17.82 -1.08
CA SER A 476 -2.49 19.17 -1.40
C SER A 476 -1.37 20.04 -1.98
N ALA A 477 -0.12 19.73 -1.67
CA ALA A 477 1.04 20.50 -2.12
C ALA A 477 1.64 19.97 -3.43
N GLU A 478 1.30 18.77 -3.88
CA GLU A 478 1.90 18.15 -5.07
C GLU A 478 1.70 19.00 -6.33
N ASP A 479 0.50 19.46 -6.58
CA ASP A 479 0.10 20.20 -7.78
C ASP A 479 0.43 21.71 -7.74
N TRP A 480 1.11 22.19 -6.70
CA TRP A 480 1.42 23.61 -6.60
C TRP A 480 2.49 24.03 -7.60
N GLY A 481 2.06 24.76 -8.63
CA GLY A 481 2.91 25.22 -9.71
C GLY A 481 3.77 26.43 -9.34
N MET A 482 4.84 26.62 -10.10
CA MET A 482 5.80 27.74 -9.98
C MET A 482 5.21 29.14 -10.24
N ASP A 483 3.99 29.22 -10.72
CA ASP A 483 3.22 30.46 -10.96
C ASP A 483 2.66 31.06 -9.67
N THR A 484 2.73 30.33 -8.57
CA THR A 484 2.30 30.78 -7.23
C THR A 484 3.51 31.04 -6.31
N GLU A 485 3.35 31.93 -5.31
CA GLU A 485 4.42 32.20 -4.33
C GLU A 485 4.74 30.95 -3.48
N TYR A 486 3.73 30.16 -3.12
CA TYR A 486 3.91 28.95 -2.32
C TYR A 486 4.47 27.79 -3.14
N GLY A 487 4.08 27.64 -4.40
CA GLY A 487 4.66 26.63 -5.30
C GLY A 487 6.11 26.94 -5.65
N LYS A 488 6.45 28.25 -5.83
CA LYS A 488 7.83 28.68 -5.98
C LYS A 488 8.64 28.39 -4.71
N ALA A 489 8.08 28.70 -3.53
CA ALA A 489 8.78 28.40 -2.26
C ALA A 489 9.03 26.89 -2.10
N LYS A 490 8.07 26.02 -2.46
CA LYS A 490 8.24 24.57 -2.47
C LYS A 490 9.44 24.14 -3.32
N GLU A 491 9.54 24.64 -4.55
CA GLU A 491 10.63 24.28 -5.46
C GLU A 491 11.97 24.84 -4.99
N ASP A 492 12.00 26.10 -4.51
CA ASP A 492 13.21 26.73 -3.96
C ASP A 492 13.72 25.94 -2.73
N MET A 493 12.85 25.46 -1.83
CA MET A 493 13.20 24.58 -0.71
C MET A 493 13.80 23.27 -1.20
N LYS A 494 13.18 22.60 -2.17
CA LYS A 494 13.65 21.35 -2.75
C LYS A 494 15.06 21.51 -3.36
N LEU A 495 15.28 22.55 -4.13
CA LEU A 495 16.59 22.83 -4.75
C LEU A 495 17.67 23.11 -3.70
N LEU A 496 17.35 23.92 -2.67
CA LEU A 496 18.31 24.22 -1.61
C LEU A 496 18.68 22.96 -0.81
N LYS A 497 17.70 22.11 -0.48
CA LYS A 497 17.94 20.82 0.21
C LYS A 497 18.83 19.90 -0.63
N LYS A 498 18.51 19.70 -1.91
CA LYS A 498 19.32 18.88 -2.82
C LYS A 498 20.78 19.36 -2.91
N GLU A 499 21.00 20.66 -2.84
CA GLU A 499 22.35 21.22 -2.85
C GLU A 499 23.07 21.10 -1.49
N TRP A 500 22.36 21.36 -0.38
CA TRP A 500 23.00 21.57 0.92
C TRP A 500 23.03 20.35 1.84
N LEU A 501 22.04 19.46 1.81
CA LEU A 501 22.03 18.31 2.73
C LEU A 501 23.23 17.38 2.53
N PRO A 502 23.62 17.01 1.29
CA PRO A 502 24.87 16.26 1.09
C PRO A 502 26.11 17.00 1.59
N LYS A 503 26.19 18.34 1.37
CA LYS A 503 27.33 19.15 1.85
C LYS A 503 27.41 19.15 3.36
N LEU A 504 26.30 19.31 4.07
CA LEU A 504 26.25 19.27 5.53
C LEU A 504 26.75 17.93 6.07
N ILE A 505 26.33 16.82 5.46
CA ILE A 505 26.75 15.48 5.88
C ILE A 505 28.24 15.24 5.60
N MET A 506 28.75 15.72 4.49
CA MET A 506 30.18 15.61 4.14
C MET A 506 31.10 16.64 4.86
N THR A 507 30.52 17.63 5.55
CA THR A 507 31.27 18.60 6.36
C THR A 507 31.78 17.93 7.63
N SER A 508 33.01 18.26 8.06
CA SER A 508 33.55 17.73 9.33
C SER A 508 32.69 18.15 10.53
N PRO A 509 32.58 17.32 11.58
CA PRO A 509 31.78 17.64 12.77
C PRO A 509 32.18 18.97 13.44
N ASP A 510 33.48 19.35 13.36
CA ASP A 510 33.98 20.60 13.94
C ASP A 510 33.50 21.84 13.18
N GLU A 511 33.23 21.72 11.88
CA GLU A 511 32.79 22.81 11.00
C GLU A 511 31.24 22.77 10.80
N PHE A 512 30.57 21.71 11.24
CA PHE A 512 29.16 21.48 10.98
C PHE A 512 28.26 22.63 11.46
N ASP A 513 28.46 23.12 12.69
CA ASP A 513 27.60 24.16 13.25
C ASP A 513 27.64 25.46 12.41
N ALA A 514 28.80 25.84 11.90
CA ALA A 514 28.93 27.00 11.01
C ALA A 514 28.28 26.78 9.64
N ALA A 515 28.42 25.58 9.08
CA ALA A 515 27.78 25.21 7.82
C ALA A 515 26.24 25.16 7.97
N TRP A 516 25.75 24.61 9.08
CA TRP A 516 24.32 24.59 9.41
C TRP A 516 23.74 26.00 9.55
N ASP A 517 24.39 26.87 10.30
CA ASP A 517 23.94 28.27 10.47
C ASP A 517 23.87 28.99 9.12
N HIS A 518 24.84 28.76 8.23
CA HIS A 518 24.82 29.31 6.88
C HIS A 518 23.63 28.73 6.03
N TYR A 519 23.39 27.43 6.11
CA TYR A 519 22.24 26.79 5.44
C TYR A 519 20.91 27.41 5.92
N VAL A 520 20.73 27.56 7.23
CA VAL A 520 19.54 28.17 7.82
C VAL A 520 19.36 29.64 7.40
N ASP A 521 20.47 30.40 7.37
CA ASP A 521 20.44 31.79 6.90
C ASP A 521 20.02 31.90 5.43
N MET A 522 20.53 31.03 4.57
CA MET A 522 20.11 30.95 3.17
C MET A 522 18.63 30.57 3.06
N TYR A 523 18.21 29.53 3.76
CA TYR A 523 16.84 29.04 3.79
C TYR A 523 15.84 30.16 4.14
N ASN A 524 16.13 30.92 5.21
CA ASN A 524 15.26 31.99 5.69
C ASN A 524 15.34 33.29 4.87
N SER A 525 16.46 33.57 4.19
CA SER A 525 16.65 34.81 3.46
C SER A 525 16.24 34.74 1.98
N THR A 526 16.30 33.54 1.38
CA THR A 526 16.06 33.38 -0.07
C THR A 526 14.70 32.78 -0.39
N ILE A 527 14.07 32.07 0.55
CA ILE A 527 12.81 31.35 0.33
C ILE A 527 11.64 31.98 1.08
N ASN A 528 10.50 32.14 0.41
CA ASN A 528 9.28 32.64 1.05
C ASN A 528 8.54 31.50 1.78
N VAL A 529 9.17 30.92 2.81
CA VAL A 529 8.63 29.83 3.63
C VAL A 529 7.26 30.16 4.20
N LYS A 530 7.04 31.43 4.57
CA LYS A 530 5.75 31.87 5.12
C LYS A 530 4.59 31.76 4.14
N ALA A 531 4.83 31.95 2.83
CA ALA A 531 3.81 31.75 1.82
C ALA A 531 3.39 30.28 1.73
N TYR A 532 4.39 29.37 1.81
CA TYR A 532 4.17 27.91 1.82
C TYR A 532 3.38 27.46 3.05
N GLU A 533 3.86 27.77 4.26
CA GLU A 533 3.19 27.42 5.52
C GLU A 533 1.75 27.98 5.57
N LYS A 534 1.55 29.22 5.15
CA LYS A 534 0.21 29.85 5.10
C LYS A 534 -0.74 29.11 4.15
N GLN A 535 -0.28 28.65 3.00
CA GLN A 535 -1.12 27.88 2.08
C GLN A 535 -1.48 26.51 2.69
N LEU A 536 -0.53 25.83 3.34
CA LEU A 536 -0.82 24.60 4.08
C LEU A 536 -1.87 24.86 5.19
N ASP A 537 -1.77 25.94 5.94
CA ASP A 537 -2.78 26.29 6.95
C ASP A 537 -4.18 26.43 6.33
N ILE A 538 -4.28 27.02 5.12
CA ILE A 538 -5.54 27.12 4.39
C ILE A 538 -6.09 25.73 4.03
N GLU A 539 -5.23 24.84 3.53
CA GLU A 539 -5.62 23.47 3.16
C GLU A 539 -6.06 22.65 4.39
N ILE A 540 -5.34 22.77 5.51
CA ILE A 540 -5.73 22.17 6.80
C ILE A 540 -7.13 22.63 7.19
N GLN A 541 -7.39 23.94 7.16
CA GLN A 541 -8.70 24.48 7.52
C GLN A 541 -9.81 24.06 6.53
N ASN A 542 -9.50 23.93 5.24
CA ASN A 542 -10.45 23.43 4.24
C ASN A 542 -10.83 21.97 4.54
N ARG A 543 -9.86 21.11 4.77
CA ARG A 543 -10.10 19.69 5.12
C ARG A 543 -10.85 19.53 6.42
N MET A 544 -10.54 20.35 7.44
CA MET A 544 -11.26 20.38 8.71
C MET A 544 -12.73 20.75 8.53
N LYS A 545 -13.04 21.76 7.70
CA LYS A 545 -14.42 22.21 7.47
C LYS A 545 -15.24 21.20 6.67
N ASN A 546 -14.63 20.51 5.72
CA ASN A 546 -15.32 19.53 4.89
C ASN A 546 -15.69 18.26 5.65
N ARG A 547 -14.96 17.92 6.73
CA ARG A 547 -15.27 16.77 7.60
C ARG A 547 -16.26 17.07 8.74
N ILE A 548 -16.60 18.34 8.97
CA ILE A 548 -17.58 18.76 9.98
C ILE A 548 -19.01 18.86 9.41
N LYS A 549 -19.16 18.74 8.08
CA LYS A 549 -20.46 18.71 7.41
C LYS A 549 -20.94 17.29 7.18
#